data_efaa06a6081a22720b870f1cc335a0ba
#
_entry.id   efaa06a6081a22720b870f1cc335a0ba
#
_cell.length_a   1.000
_cell.length_b   1.000
_cell.length_c   1.000
_cell.angle_alpha   90.00
_cell.angle_beta   90.00
_cell.angle_gamma   90.00
#
_symmetry.space_group_name_H-M   'P 1'
#
loop_
_entity.id
_entity.type
_entity.pdbx_description
1 polymer ?
#
loop_
_entity_poly.entity_id
_entity_poly.type
_entity_poly.pdbx_seq_one_letter_code
_entity_poly.pdbx_strand_id
1 'polypeptide(L)'
;SPHGRRHFFFANPLPDEDGKETSRNYLTGKLLADFVGSDIRSLAFCRSRVGVELVGKYARDISLGTANSASSLVETYRAGYTPLERREIEAKFASGNLFGLAATSAMELGIDVGGLDAVIMNGYPGSVSSFWQQAGRAGRGTRDGVIVFVADDDPLDQFLANSPDLLLASESEPVTINPLNRSISSDQIRCMAHERPIAASELLAIGNEALETAEALDAAGILEQRAGRFYYPSFEAP
;
A
#
# COMPACT_ATOMS: atom_id res chain seq x y z
N SER A 1 17.99 -7.50 -13.75
CA SER A 1 18.08 -6.13 -14.31
C SER A 1 18.96 -5.30 -13.41
N PRO A 2 19.82 -4.41 -13.92
CA PRO A 2 20.59 -3.51 -13.10
C PRO A 2 19.63 -2.59 -12.34
N HIS A 3 19.74 -2.54 -11.02
CA HIS A 3 18.98 -1.65 -10.16
C HIS A 3 19.94 -0.61 -9.58
N GLY A 4 19.49 0.65 -9.49
CA GLY A 4 20.17 1.69 -8.72
C GLY A 4 20.29 1.30 -7.25
N ARG A 5 21.22 1.91 -6.54
CA ARG A 5 21.38 1.70 -5.10
C ARG A 5 20.23 2.36 -4.36
N ARG A 6 19.79 1.76 -3.26
CA ARG A 6 18.79 2.33 -2.34
C ARG A 6 19.47 2.71 -1.05
N HIS A 7 19.31 3.98 -0.67
CA HIS A 7 19.88 4.54 0.54
C HIS A 7 18.75 4.72 1.56
N PHE A 8 18.87 4.07 2.71
CA PHE A 8 17.86 4.10 3.77
C PHE A 8 18.31 5.02 4.89
N PHE A 9 17.42 5.90 5.30
CA PHE A 9 17.58 6.81 6.41
C PHE A 9 16.44 6.61 7.40
N PHE A 10 16.77 6.56 8.69
CA PHE A 10 15.82 6.45 9.78
C PHE A 10 15.91 7.72 10.60
N ALA A 11 14.81 8.44 10.70
CA ALA A 11 14.75 9.76 11.34
C ALA A 11 13.73 9.76 12.48
N ASN A 12 14.15 10.29 13.63
CA ASN A 12 13.26 10.64 14.72
C ASN A 12 13.02 12.15 14.69
N PRO A 13 11.77 12.62 14.86
CA PRO A 13 11.51 14.03 15.08
C PRO A 13 12.24 14.49 16.34
N LEU A 14 13.10 15.48 16.21
CA LEU A 14 13.76 16.14 17.32
C LEU A 14 12.98 17.41 17.70
N PRO A 15 13.02 17.83 18.98
CA PRO A 15 12.52 19.15 19.36
C PRO A 15 13.16 20.24 18.50
N ASP A 16 12.39 21.29 18.21
CA ASP A 16 12.90 22.47 17.52
C ASP A 16 13.88 23.28 18.39
N GLU A 17 14.42 24.37 17.87
CA GLU A 17 15.39 25.24 18.56
C GLU A 17 14.82 25.82 19.85
N ASP A 18 13.51 25.94 19.98
CA ASP A 18 12.80 26.42 21.16
C ASP A 18 12.43 25.29 22.14
N GLY A 19 12.86 24.04 21.85
CA GLY A 19 12.59 22.86 22.66
C GLY A 19 11.17 22.31 22.53
N LYS A 20 10.39 22.78 21.54
CA LYS A 20 9.05 22.27 21.25
C LYS A 20 9.13 20.99 20.45
N GLU A 21 8.37 19.99 20.87
CA GLU A 21 8.28 18.72 20.16
C GLU A 21 7.82 18.91 18.72
N THR A 22 8.59 18.36 17.80
CA THR A 22 8.29 18.35 16.37
C THR A 22 7.49 17.10 16.04
N SER A 23 6.31 17.26 15.46
CA SER A 23 5.51 16.11 15.08
C SER A 23 6.09 15.40 13.85
N ARG A 24 5.90 14.08 13.78
CA ARG A 24 6.23 13.26 12.60
C ARG A 24 5.67 13.86 11.30
N ASN A 25 4.41 14.30 11.31
CA ASN A 25 3.77 14.88 10.13
C ASN A 25 4.46 16.17 9.67
N TYR A 26 4.93 17.00 10.62
CA TYR A 26 5.68 18.21 10.30
C TYR A 26 7.04 17.88 9.68
N LEU A 27 7.80 16.95 10.30
CA LEU A 27 9.10 16.53 9.75
C LEU A 27 8.94 15.91 8.36
N THR A 28 7.94 15.05 8.15
CA THR A 28 7.63 14.48 6.83
C THR A 28 7.29 15.56 5.81
N GLY A 29 6.47 16.53 6.18
CA GLY A 29 6.11 17.67 5.31
C GLY A 29 7.32 18.54 4.98
N LYS A 30 8.20 18.78 5.96
CA LYS A 30 9.45 19.52 5.76
C LYS A 30 10.38 18.78 4.79
N LEU A 31 10.61 17.47 4.98
CA LEU A 31 11.43 16.68 4.08
C LEU A 31 10.85 16.67 2.65
N LEU A 32 9.52 16.56 2.52
CA LEU A 32 8.86 16.62 1.21
C LEU A 32 9.08 17.96 0.54
N ALA A 33 8.97 19.09 1.28
CA ALA A 33 9.24 20.43 0.77
C ALA A 33 10.71 20.61 0.37
N ASP A 34 11.65 20.15 1.20
CA ASP A 34 13.09 20.24 0.94
C ASP A 34 13.49 19.44 -0.32
N PHE A 35 12.92 18.23 -0.49
CA PHE A 35 13.14 17.42 -1.70
C PHE A 35 12.57 18.08 -2.95
N VAL A 36 11.33 18.56 -2.90
CA VAL A 36 10.71 19.26 -4.02
C VAL A 36 11.46 20.54 -4.38
N GLY A 37 11.91 21.30 -3.37
CA GLY A 37 12.74 22.50 -3.57
C GLY A 37 14.12 22.20 -4.17
N SER A 38 14.56 20.96 -4.14
CA SER A 38 15.81 20.46 -4.73
C SER A 38 15.59 19.66 -6.02
N ASP A 39 14.42 19.79 -6.65
CA ASP A 39 14.01 19.05 -7.86
C ASP A 39 14.05 17.52 -7.71
N ILE A 40 13.92 17.03 -6.47
CA ILE A 40 13.87 15.61 -6.15
C ILE A 40 12.41 15.15 -6.15
N ARG A 41 12.08 14.26 -7.07
CA ARG A 41 10.73 13.74 -7.23
C ARG A 41 10.39 12.74 -6.15
N SER A 42 9.44 13.09 -5.26
CA SER A 42 9.26 12.45 -3.98
C SER A 42 7.81 12.04 -3.70
N LEU A 43 7.63 10.90 -3.02
CA LEU A 43 6.34 10.41 -2.55
C LEU A 43 6.41 10.17 -1.04
N ALA A 44 5.53 10.84 -0.29
CA ALA A 44 5.36 10.61 1.15
C ALA A 44 4.16 9.70 1.41
N PHE A 45 4.40 8.52 1.97
CA PHE A 45 3.36 7.60 2.40
C PHE A 45 2.91 7.90 3.82
N CYS A 46 1.59 8.05 4.02
CA CYS A 46 0.99 8.32 5.32
C CYS A 46 -0.01 7.22 5.68
N ARG A 47 -0.08 6.85 6.97
CA ARG A 47 -0.98 5.80 7.48
C ARG A 47 -2.46 6.22 7.50
N SER A 48 -2.76 7.52 7.47
CA SER A 48 -4.12 8.04 7.59
C SER A 48 -4.40 9.18 6.61
N ARG A 49 -5.67 9.39 6.28
CA ARG A 49 -6.13 10.51 5.47
C ARG A 49 -5.79 11.87 6.11
N VAL A 50 -5.91 11.95 7.44
CA VAL A 50 -5.54 13.16 8.19
C VAL A 50 -4.03 13.42 8.08
N GLY A 51 -3.21 12.38 8.19
CA GLY A 51 -1.76 12.48 8.00
C GLY A 51 -1.40 13.00 6.61
N VAL A 52 -2.07 12.53 5.55
CA VAL A 52 -1.87 13.01 4.17
C VAL A 52 -2.13 14.50 4.06
N GLU A 53 -3.26 14.98 4.60
CA GLU A 53 -3.62 16.40 4.54
C GLU A 53 -2.66 17.27 5.35
N LEU A 54 -2.25 16.81 6.54
CA LEU A 54 -1.29 17.54 7.37
C LEU A 54 0.09 17.63 6.70
N VAL A 55 0.62 16.50 6.19
CA VAL A 55 1.90 16.48 5.48
C VAL A 55 1.87 17.37 4.25
N GLY A 56 0.81 17.25 3.42
CA GLY A 56 0.64 18.11 2.25
C GLY A 56 0.52 19.59 2.61
N LYS A 57 -0.21 19.92 3.69
CA LYS A 57 -0.32 21.30 4.18
C LYS A 57 1.05 21.83 4.62
N TYR A 58 1.76 21.11 5.50
CA TYR A 58 3.08 21.53 5.97
C TYR A 58 4.08 21.71 4.81
N ALA A 59 4.08 20.78 3.85
CA ALA A 59 4.96 20.89 2.70
C ALA A 59 4.67 22.14 1.86
N ARG A 60 3.39 22.46 1.60
CA ARG A 60 2.99 23.66 0.88
C ARG A 60 3.31 24.94 1.65
N ASP A 61 3.01 24.99 2.95
CA ASP A 61 3.26 26.15 3.80
C ASP A 61 4.76 26.50 3.87
N ILE A 62 5.61 25.47 4.00
CA ILE A 62 7.07 25.63 4.01
C ILE A 62 7.57 26.09 2.63
N SER A 63 7.05 25.51 1.53
CA SER A 63 7.43 25.87 0.17
C SER A 63 7.02 27.31 -0.20
N LEU A 64 5.92 27.83 0.36
CA LEU A 64 5.50 29.23 0.18
C LEU A 64 6.48 30.23 0.83
N GLY A 65 7.15 29.83 1.91
CA GLY A 65 8.15 30.64 2.62
C GLY A 65 9.51 30.70 1.91
N THR A 66 9.73 29.86 0.90
CA THR A 66 10.96 29.84 0.11
C THR A 66 10.78 30.61 -1.21
N ALA A 67 11.86 31.18 -1.73
CA ALA A 67 11.84 32.03 -2.95
C ALA A 67 11.42 31.27 -4.23
N ASN A 68 11.36 29.92 -4.17
CA ASN A 68 10.88 29.06 -5.25
C ASN A 68 9.40 28.76 -5.05
N SER A 69 8.56 29.01 -6.07
CA SER A 69 7.11 28.74 -6.10
C SER A 69 6.79 27.23 -6.07
N ALA A 70 7.48 26.48 -5.23
CA ALA A 70 7.38 25.02 -5.17
C ALA A 70 6.07 24.49 -4.54
N SER A 71 5.28 25.37 -3.92
CA SER A 71 4.01 24.99 -3.27
C SER A 71 2.99 24.38 -4.24
N SER A 72 2.96 24.84 -5.50
CA SER A 72 2.11 24.30 -6.57
C SER A 72 2.59 22.94 -7.10
N LEU A 73 3.80 22.52 -6.72
CA LEU A 73 4.40 21.23 -7.11
C LEU A 73 4.10 20.11 -6.11
N VAL A 74 3.35 20.40 -5.03
CA VAL A 74 2.98 19.42 -3.99
C VAL A 74 1.47 19.26 -3.94
N GLU A 75 1.01 18.02 -4.09
CA GLU A 75 -0.38 17.62 -3.99
C GLU A 75 -0.60 16.50 -2.96
N THR A 76 -1.86 16.22 -2.66
CA THR A 76 -2.27 15.10 -1.81
C THR A 76 -3.04 14.06 -2.63
N TYR A 77 -2.96 12.77 -2.23
CA TYR A 77 -3.67 11.70 -2.89
C TYR A 77 -4.23 10.70 -1.87
N ARG A 78 -5.53 10.57 -1.80
CA ARG A 78 -6.20 9.68 -0.83
C ARG A 78 -7.52 9.11 -1.33
N ALA A 79 -8.02 8.10 -0.66
CA ALA A 79 -9.37 7.63 -0.88
C ALA A 79 -10.37 8.74 -0.51
N GLY A 80 -11.39 8.92 -1.37
CA GLY A 80 -12.38 9.99 -1.24
C GLY A 80 -12.32 11.02 -2.34
N TYR A 81 -11.25 11.08 -3.12
CA TYR A 81 -11.22 11.82 -4.38
C TYR A 81 -12.03 11.07 -5.44
N THR A 82 -12.68 11.84 -6.31
CA THR A 82 -13.37 11.29 -7.47
C THR A 82 -12.38 10.58 -8.41
N PRO A 83 -12.85 9.65 -9.25
CA PRO A 83 -11.97 9.03 -10.26
C PRO A 83 -11.32 10.04 -11.21
N LEU A 84 -11.98 11.17 -11.47
CA LEU A 84 -11.44 12.24 -12.33
C LEU A 84 -10.28 12.95 -11.65
N GLU A 85 -10.48 13.44 -10.41
CA GLU A 85 -9.44 14.10 -9.62
C GLU A 85 -8.20 13.20 -9.46
N ARG A 86 -8.41 11.91 -9.19
CA ARG A 86 -7.29 10.97 -9.08
C ARG A 86 -6.48 10.88 -10.37
N ARG A 87 -7.14 10.72 -11.53
CA ARG A 87 -6.48 10.66 -12.84
C ARG A 87 -5.73 11.95 -13.17
N GLU A 88 -6.27 13.12 -12.80
CA GLU A 88 -5.59 14.40 -13.00
C GLU A 88 -4.31 14.51 -12.18
N ILE A 89 -4.35 14.12 -10.89
CA ILE A 89 -3.16 14.14 -10.02
C ILE A 89 -2.13 13.12 -10.53
N GLU A 90 -2.56 11.92 -10.88
CA GLU A 90 -1.70 10.87 -11.45
C GLU A 90 -1.03 11.35 -12.75
N ALA A 91 -1.79 11.97 -13.65
CA ALA A 91 -1.26 12.51 -14.91
C ALA A 91 -0.26 13.66 -14.68
N LYS A 92 -0.55 14.58 -13.77
CA LYS A 92 0.37 15.67 -13.39
C LYS A 92 1.66 15.11 -12.78
N PHE A 93 1.52 14.11 -11.91
CA PHE A 93 2.68 13.48 -11.30
C PHE A 93 3.49 12.65 -12.30
N ALA A 94 2.85 11.90 -13.19
CA ALA A 94 3.52 11.14 -14.24
C ALA A 94 4.25 12.03 -15.26
N SER A 95 3.66 13.17 -15.63
CA SER A 95 4.25 14.13 -16.59
C SER A 95 5.38 14.99 -16.01
N GLY A 96 5.64 14.91 -14.68
CA GLY A 96 6.64 15.77 -14.01
C GLY A 96 6.16 17.19 -13.72
N ASN A 97 4.87 17.47 -13.84
CA ASN A 97 4.26 18.73 -13.42
C ASN A 97 4.04 18.82 -11.89
N LEU A 98 4.17 17.68 -11.20
CA LEU A 98 4.23 17.59 -9.75
C LEU A 98 5.54 16.88 -9.36
N PHE A 99 6.18 17.39 -8.32
CA PHE A 99 7.43 16.84 -7.78
C PHE A 99 7.20 16.16 -6.42
N GLY A 100 6.20 16.60 -5.65
CA GLY A 100 5.86 16.05 -4.35
C GLY A 100 4.43 15.54 -4.28
N LEU A 101 4.26 14.36 -3.71
CA LEU A 101 2.94 13.80 -3.47
C LEU A 101 2.87 13.21 -2.06
N ALA A 102 1.88 13.60 -1.27
CA ALA A 102 1.56 12.93 -0.02
C ALA A 102 0.37 12.01 -0.26
N ALA A 103 0.51 10.71 0.06
CA ALA A 103 -0.51 9.71 -0.25
C ALA A 103 -0.70 8.68 0.88
N THR A 104 -1.86 8.03 0.89
CA THR A 104 -2.05 6.79 1.66
C THR A 104 -1.45 5.60 0.91
N SER A 105 -1.54 4.39 1.48
CA SER A 105 -1.17 3.12 0.82
C SER A 105 -1.86 2.89 -0.54
N ALA A 106 -2.87 3.71 -0.91
CA ALA A 106 -3.50 3.65 -2.23
C ALA A 106 -2.51 3.81 -3.41
N MET A 107 -1.35 4.45 -3.17
CA MET A 107 -0.25 4.58 -4.15
C MET A 107 0.81 3.47 -4.06
N GLU A 108 0.61 2.50 -3.17
CA GLU A 108 1.54 1.39 -2.95
C GLU A 108 1.46 0.37 -4.09
N LEU A 109 0.27 0.14 -4.64
CA LEU A 109 -0.01 -0.83 -5.69
C LEU A 109 -0.73 -0.20 -6.89
N GLY A 110 -0.47 -0.75 -8.08
CA GLY A 110 -1.32 -0.54 -9.27
C GLY A 110 -1.15 0.78 -10.03
N ILE A 111 -0.37 1.74 -9.53
CA ILE A 111 -0.18 3.03 -10.20
C ILE A 111 1.26 3.14 -10.69
N ASP A 112 1.45 3.34 -11.98
CA ASP A 112 2.76 3.67 -12.55
C ASP A 112 3.01 5.19 -12.47
N VAL A 113 3.62 5.60 -11.35
CA VAL A 113 3.99 7.00 -11.12
C VAL A 113 5.32 7.39 -11.76
N GLY A 114 5.90 6.51 -12.56
CA GLY A 114 7.24 6.71 -13.13
C GLY A 114 8.36 6.55 -12.09
N GLY A 115 9.58 6.88 -12.45
CA GLY A 115 10.72 6.81 -11.52
C GLY A 115 10.66 7.88 -10.45
N LEU A 116 10.66 7.47 -9.18
CA LEU A 116 10.81 8.38 -8.05
C LEU A 116 12.28 8.41 -7.62
N ASP A 117 12.74 9.57 -7.21
CA ASP A 117 14.07 9.75 -6.65
C ASP A 117 14.05 9.46 -5.13
N ALA A 118 12.95 9.84 -4.44
CA ALA A 118 12.80 9.62 -3.01
C ALA A 118 11.41 9.12 -2.60
N VAL A 119 11.40 8.34 -1.52
CA VAL A 119 10.20 7.93 -0.78
C VAL A 119 10.36 8.28 0.68
N ILE A 120 9.33 8.87 1.28
CA ILE A 120 9.27 9.17 2.70
C ILE A 120 8.15 8.32 3.30
N MET A 121 8.45 7.54 4.33
CA MET A 121 7.46 6.76 5.08
C MET A 121 7.15 7.49 6.39
N ASN A 122 5.92 7.97 6.52
CA ASN A 122 5.43 8.67 7.69
C ASN A 122 4.92 7.66 8.74
N GLY A 123 5.86 6.99 9.41
CA GLY A 123 5.68 5.86 10.31
C GLY A 123 5.71 4.51 9.61
N TYR A 124 5.77 3.45 10.40
CA TYR A 124 5.79 2.07 9.90
C TYR A 124 4.47 1.72 9.19
N PRO A 125 4.51 1.17 7.97
CA PRO A 125 3.29 0.93 7.19
C PRO A 125 2.41 -0.24 7.69
N GLY A 126 2.85 -0.94 8.74
CA GLY A 126 2.09 -2.01 9.39
C GLY A 126 2.50 -3.42 8.99
N SER A 127 3.30 -3.59 7.92
CA SER A 127 3.88 -4.87 7.52
C SER A 127 5.22 -4.67 6.82
N VAL A 128 6.08 -5.70 6.86
CA VAL A 128 7.35 -5.72 6.14
C VAL A 128 7.11 -5.71 4.62
N SER A 129 6.07 -6.40 4.18
CA SER A 129 5.65 -6.41 2.78
C SER A 129 5.33 -5.00 2.28
N SER A 130 4.48 -4.24 2.99
CA SER A 130 4.17 -2.85 2.67
C SER A 130 5.40 -1.95 2.71
N PHE A 131 6.29 -2.13 3.70
CA PHE A 131 7.55 -1.40 3.77
C PHE A 131 8.36 -1.57 2.48
N TRP A 132 8.56 -2.80 2.03
CA TRP A 132 9.31 -3.08 0.80
C TRP A 132 8.59 -2.63 -0.47
N GLN A 133 7.25 -2.68 -0.51
CA GLN A 133 6.46 -2.18 -1.64
C GLN A 133 6.58 -0.65 -1.75
N GLN A 134 6.52 0.07 -0.63
CA GLN A 134 6.73 1.51 -0.58
C GLN A 134 8.17 1.88 -0.93
N ALA A 135 9.17 1.24 -0.31
CA ALA A 135 10.58 1.44 -0.62
C ALA A 135 10.90 1.14 -2.09
N GLY A 136 10.21 0.14 -2.66
CA GLY A 136 10.34 -0.26 -4.06
C GLY A 136 9.90 0.80 -5.07
N ARG A 137 9.23 1.87 -4.63
CA ARG A 137 8.84 3.00 -5.48
C ARG A 137 10.01 3.92 -5.79
N ALA A 138 11.03 4.01 -4.93
CA ALA A 138 12.23 4.80 -5.18
C ALA A 138 13.30 4.02 -5.95
N GLY A 139 14.07 4.71 -6.78
CA GLY A 139 15.23 4.13 -7.46
C GLY A 139 14.86 3.16 -8.58
N ARG A 140 13.91 3.49 -9.44
CA ARG A 140 13.57 2.66 -10.60
C ARG A 140 14.61 2.76 -11.72
N GLY A 141 14.92 1.61 -12.32
CA GLY A 141 15.95 1.50 -13.37
C GLY A 141 17.34 1.58 -12.78
N THR A 142 18.22 2.39 -13.39
CA THR A 142 19.63 2.54 -12.97
C THR A 142 19.85 3.72 -12.01
N ARG A 143 18.81 4.46 -11.64
CA ARG A 143 18.91 5.61 -10.74
C ARG A 143 18.92 5.15 -9.29
N ASP A 144 19.77 5.80 -8.49
CA ASP A 144 19.77 5.63 -7.05
C ASP A 144 18.49 6.19 -6.44
N GLY A 145 18.01 5.57 -5.36
CA GLY A 145 16.80 5.98 -4.65
C GLY A 145 17.07 6.27 -3.19
N VAL A 146 16.40 7.27 -2.64
CA VAL A 146 16.44 7.64 -1.23
C VAL A 146 15.15 7.19 -0.56
N ILE A 147 15.26 6.48 0.55
CA ILE A 147 14.13 6.05 1.38
C ILE A 147 14.34 6.63 2.78
N VAL A 148 13.37 7.43 3.24
CA VAL A 148 13.40 8.01 4.58
C VAL A 148 12.24 7.45 5.39
N PHE A 149 12.54 6.74 6.47
CA PHE A 149 11.58 6.32 7.47
C PHE A 149 11.55 7.37 8.59
N VAL A 150 10.40 8.01 8.79
CA VAL A 150 10.18 8.99 9.86
C VAL A 150 9.38 8.33 10.96
N ALA A 151 10.00 8.05 12.09
CA ALA A 151 9.37 7.36 13.22
C ALA A 151 8.33 8.24 13.93
N ASP A 152 7.32 7.60 14.50
CA ASP A 152 6.40 8.19 15.48
C ASP A 152 6.91 7.92 16.91
N ASP A 153 6.24 8.49 17.90
CA ASP A 153 6.51 8.22 19.32
C ASP A 153 6.04 6.84 19.78
N ASP A 154 5.39 6.07 18.90
CA ASP A 154 4.94 4.73 19.26
C ASP A 154 6.14 3.75 19.42
N PRO A 155 6.04 2.78 20.36
CA PRO A 155 7.16 1.89 20.68
C PRO A 155 7.69 1.09 19.50
N LEU A 156 6.84 0.72 18.53
CA LEU A 156 7.26 -0.06 17.38
C LEU A 156 8.10 0.79 16.42
N ASP A 157 7.63 1.99 16.10
CA ASP A 157 8.37 2.91 15.23
C ASP A 157 9.74 3.25 15.84
N GLN A 158 9.78 3.52 17.15
CA GLN A 158 11.01 3.80 17.89
C GLN A 158 11.97 2.60 17.90
N PHE A 159 11.44 1.40 18.10
CA PHE A 159 12.24 0.16 18.05
C PHE A 159 12.87 -0.03 16.66
N LEU A 160 12.08 0.14 15.59
CA LEU A 160 12.54 -0.01 14.21
C LEU A 160 13.55 1.08 13.80
N ALA A 161 13.35 2.32 14.27
CA ALA A 161 14.28 3.41 13.99
C ALA A 161 15.64 3.20 14.69
N ASN A 162 15.64 2.61 15.89
CA ASN A 162 16.87 2.32 16.64
C ASN A 162 17.52 0.99 16.25
N SER A 163 16.82 0.12 15.55
CA SER A 163 17.31 -1.20 15.12
C SER A 163 16.96 -1.46 13.64
N PRO A 164 17.42 -0.60 12.72
CA PRO A 164 17.04 -0.66 11.31
C PRO A 164 17.43 -1.97 10.62
N ASP A 165 18.52 -2.59 11.04
CA ASP A 165 18.99 -3.86 10.49
C ASP A 165 17.96 -4.99 10.63
N LEU A 166 17.18 -4.98 11.71
CA LEU A 166 16.11 -5.96 11.90
C LEU A 166 15.02 -5.82 10.84
N LEU A 167 14.61 -4.60 10.52
CA LEU A 167 13.62 -4.34 9.47
C LEU A 167 14.19 -4.64 8.07
N LEU A 168 15.42 -4.21 7.80
CA LEU A 168 16.06 -4.39 6.50
C LEU A 168 16.43 -5.85 6.20
N ALA A 169 16.70 -6.66 7.23
CA ALA A 169 16.96 -8.09 7.11
C ALA A 169 15.68 -8.95 7.16
N SER A 170 14.53 -8.36 7.52
CA SER A 170 13.28 -9.11 7.63
C SER A 170 12.77 -9.56 6.26
N GLU A 171 12.37 -10.82 6.19
CA GLU A 171 11.62 -11.35 5.07
C GLU A 171 10.15 -10.91 5.16
N SER A 172 9.49 -10.82 4.01
CA SER A 172 8.04 -10.56 3.99
C SER A 172 7.29 -11.61 4.79
N GLU A 173 6.21 -11.20 5.43
CA GLU A 173 5.37 -12.09 6.22
C GLU A 173 4.89 -13.27 5.37
N PRO A 174 4.95 -14.50 5.89
CA PRO A 174 4.44 -15.66 5.17
C PRO A 174 2.93 -15.53 4.97
N VAL A 175 2.48 -15.73 3.74
CA VAL A 175 1.05 -15.80 3.45
C VAL A 175 0.52 -17.12 3.96
N THR A 176 -0.24 -17.08 5.05
CA THR A 176 -0.96 -18.25 5.55
C THR A 176 -2.34 -18.30 4.90
N ILE A 177 -2.52 -19.24 3.98
CA ILE A 177 -3.82 -19.50 3.37
C ILE A 177 -4.45 -20.68 4.12
N ASN A 178 -5.68 -20.51 4.59
CA ASN A 178 -6.50 -21.63 5.05
C ASN A 178 -7.48 -22.04 3.92
N PRO A 179 -7.11 -22.99 3.05
CA PRO A 179 -7.95 -23.43 1.94
C PRO A 179 -9.20 -24.18 2.42
N LEU A 180 -9.22 -24.60 3.68
CA LEU A 180 -10.28 -25.38 4.30
C LEU A 180 -11.24 -24.51 5.13
N ASN A 181 -11.15 -23.18 5.04
CA ASN A 181 -12.12 -22.29 5.67
C ASN A 181 -13.51 -22.52 5.03
N ARG A 182 -14.42 -23.11 5.79
CA ARG A 182 -15.74 -23.52 5.30
C ARG A 182 -16.56 -22.39 4.70
N SER A 183 -16.46 -21.18 5.25
CA SER A 183 -17.18 -20.01 4.71
C SER A 183 -16.67 -19.66 3.31
N ILE A 184 -15.34 -19.57 3.15
CA ILE A 184 -14.72 -19.26 1.86
C ILE A 184 -14.92 -20.42 0.86
N SER A 185 -14.74 -21.67 1.30
CA SER A 185 -14.93 -22.86 0.46
C SER A 185 -16.36 -22.98 -0.05
N SER A 186 -17.35 -22.69 0.80
CA SER A 186 -18.77 -22.67 0.40
C SER A 186 -19.02 -21.71 -0.77
N ASP A 187 -18.57 -20.47 -0.66
CA ASP A 187 -18.77 -19.46 -1.70
C ASP A 187 -18.01 -19.81 -2.98
N GLN A 188 -16.76 -20.30 -2.85
CA GLN A 188 -15.97 -20.75 -4.00
C GLN A 188 -16.62 -21.94 -4.72
N ILE A 189 -17.12 -22.94 -4.01
CA ILE A 189 -17.79 -24.10 -4.59
C ILE A 189 -19.09 -23.67 -5.32
N ARG A 190 -19.84 -22.71 -4.76
CA ARG A 190 -21.01 -22.13 -5.41
C ARG A 190 -20.62 -21.45 -6.73
N CYS A 191 -19.59 -20.60 -6.73
CA CYS A 191 -19.07 -19.96 -7.92
C CYS A 191 -18.60 -20.99 -8.96
N MET A 192 -17.83 -22.00 -8.56
CA MET A 192 -17.38 -23.08 -9.44
C MET A 192 -18.56 -23.82 -10.07
N ALA A 193 -19.59 -24.17 -9.27
CA ALA A 193 -20.78 -24.89 -9.75
C ALA A 193 -21.65 -24.01 -10.69
N HIS A 194 -21.62 -22.70 -10.51
CA HIS A 194 -22.28 -21.74 -11.40
C HIS A 194 -21.56 -21.65 -12.75
N GLU A 195 -20.22 -21.67 -12.76
CA GLU A 195 -19.43 -21.64 -13.99
C GLU A 195 -19.59 -22.96 -14.79
N ARG A 196 -19.56 -24.10 -14.12
CA ARG A 196 -19.79 -25.41 -14.72
C ARG A 196 -20.09 -26.49 -13.65
N PRO A 197 -20.77 -27.58 -14.03
CA PRO A 197 -20.99 -28.70 -13.12
C PRO A 197 -19.69 -29.31 -12.61
N ILE A 198 -19.53 -29.45 -11.29
CA ILE A 198 -18.31 -29.94 -10.63
C ILE A 198 -18.45 -31.44 -10.36
N ALA A 199 -17.49 -32.25 -10.78
CA ALA A 199 -17.46 -33.66 -10.40
C ALA A 199 -16.97 -33.83 -8.95
N ALA A 200 -17.53 -34.82 -8.22
CA ALA A 200 -17.09 -35.13 -6.88
C ALA A 200 -15.58 -35.44 -6.80
N SER A 201 -15.00 -36.05 -7.84
CA SER A 201 -13.56 -36.29 -7.94
C SER A 201 -12.71 -35.01 -8.03
N GLU A 202 -13.25 -33.93 -8.57
CA GLU A 202 -12.56 -32.64 -8.64
C GLU A 202 -12.51 -31.99 -7.25
N LEU A 203 -13.58 -32.12 -6.47
CA LEU A 203 -13.63 -31.65 -5.08
C LEU A 203 -12.70 -32.46 -4.18
N LEU A 204 -12.67 -33.78 -4.34
CA LEU A 204 -11.73 -34.65 -3.62
C LEU A 204 -10.26 -34.33 -3.91
N ALA A 205 -9.95 -33.86 -5.12
CA ALA A 205 -8.60 -33.40 -5.45
C ALA A 205 -8.18 -32.11 -4.70
N ILE A 206 -9.16 -31.31 -4.26
CA ILE A 206 -8.93 -30.14 -3.39
C ILE A 206 -8.77 -30.60 -1.94
N GLY A 207 -9.62 -31.53 -1.48
CA GLY A 207 -9.62 -32.08 -0.14
C GLY A 207 -10.98 -32.68 0.24
N ASN A 208 -11.00 -33.54 1.23
CA ASN A 208 -12.25 -34.16 1.70
C ASN A 208 -13.26 -33.12 2.18
N GLU A 209 -12.79 -32.07 2.82
CA GLU A 209 -13.62 -30.97 3.35
C GLU A 209 -14.34 -30.20 2.23
N ALA A 210 -13.77 -30.15 1.03
CA ALA A 210 -14.40 -29.52 -0.12
C ALA A 210 -15.61 -30.34 -0.59
N LEU A 211 -15.50 -31.69 -0.62
CA LEU A 211 -16.61 -32.55 -0.94
C LEU A 211 -17.69 -32.50 0.15
N GLU A 212 -17.33 -32.57 1.42
CA GLU A 212 -18.27 -32.43 2.54
C GLU A 212 -19.02 -31.08 2.48
N THR A 213 -18.33 -30.01 2.11
CA THR A 213 -18.96 -28.68 1.95
C THR A 213 -19.96 -28.70 0.79
N ALA A 214 -19.65 -29.32 -0.34
CA ALA A 214 -20.55 -29.42 -1.48
C ALA A 214 -21.79 -30.30 -1.15
N GLU A 215 -21.60 -31.40 -0.42
CA GLU A 215 -22.69 -32.24 0.05
C GLU A 215 -23.61 -31.49 1.05
N ALA A 216 -23.04 -30.68 1.94
CA ALA A 216 -23.80 -29.83 2.84
C ALA A 216 -24.60 -28.74 2.08
N LEU A 217 -24.04 -28.18 1.01
CA LEU A 217 -24.73 -27.25 0.13
C LEU A 217 -25.87 -27.91 -0.67
N ASP A 218 -25.69 -29.16 -1.11
CA ASP A 218 -26.74 -29.95 -1.73
C ASP A 218 -27.88 -30.25 -0.74
N ALA A 219 -27.54 -30.69 0.47
CA ALA A 219 -28.51 -30.94 1.53
C ALA A 219 -29.29 -29.67 1.93
N ALA A 220 -28.68 -28.50 1.82
CA ALA A 220 -29.31 -27.18 2.03
C ALA A 220 -30.12 -26.68 0.83
N GLY A 221 -30.13 -27.41 -0.30
CA GLY A 221 -30.82 -27.01 -1.54
C GLY A 221 -30.18 -25.85 -2.27
N ILE A 222 -28.92 -25.50 -1.95
CA ILE A 222 -28.13 -24.45 -2.61
C ILE A 222 -27.48 -25.00 -3.87
N LEU A 223 -27.05 -26.25 -3.84
CA LEU A 223 -26.60 -27.01 -5.03
C LEU A 223 -27.57 -28.17 -5.28
N GLU A 224 -27.46 -28.78 -6.45
CA GLU A 224 -28.14 -30.01 -6.79
C GLU A 224 -27.15 -31.04 -7.27
N GLN A 225 -27.08 -32.22 -6.60
CA GLN A 225 -26.26 -33.32 -7.05
C GLN A 225 -27.03 -34.22 -8.04
N ARG A 226 -26.48 -34.39 -9.24
CA ARG A 226 -27.02 -35.26 -10.29
C ARG A 226 -25.86 -36.06 -10.95
N ALA A 227 -25.99 -37.35 -11.07
CA ALA A 227 -25.02 -38.24 -11.71
C ALA A 227 -23.56 -37.99 -11.26
N GLY A 228 -23.33 -37.81 -9.95
CA GLY A 228 -22.00 -37.59 -9.36
C GLY A 228 -21.40 -36.22 -9.63
N ARG A 229 -22.20 -35.24 -10.07
CA ARG A 229 -21.82 -33.86 -10.27
C ARG A 229 -22.72 -32.92 -9.49
N PHE A 230 -22.18 -31.80 -9.04
CA PHE A 230 -22.87 -30.73 -8.36
C PHE A 230 -23.16 -29.60 -9.35
N TYR A 231 -24.39 -29.12 -9.36
CA TYR A 231 -24.92 -28.07 -10.23
C TYR A 231 -25.42 -26.92 -9.38
N TYR A 232 -25.23 -25.71 -9.85
CA TYR A 232 -25.89 -24.53 -9.28
C TYR A 232 -27.23 -24.32 -9.98
N PRO A 233 -28.36 -24.36 -9.25
CA PRO A 233 -29.70 -24.44 -9.88
C PRO A 233 -30.24 -23.08 -10.37
N SER A 234 -29.56 -21.96 -10.08
CA SER A 234 -29.99 -20.60 -10.46
C SER A 234 -29.16 -20.05 -11.60
N PHE A 235 -29.79 -19.17 -12.42
CA PHE A 235 -29.09 -18.36 -13.43
C PHE A 235 -28.54 -17.04 -12.85
N GLU A 236 -28.95 -16.67 -11.64
CA GLU A 236 -28.39 -15.52 -10.93
C GLU A 236 -27.05 -15.90 -10.28
N ALA A 237 -26.12 -14.94 -10.24
CA ALA A 237 -24.82 -15.18 -9.61
C ALA A 237 -24.98 -15.54 -8.12
N PRO A 238 -24.16 -16.47 -7.61
CA PRO A 238 -24.21 -16.92 -6.23
C PRO A 238 -23.83 -15.83 -5.21
#